data_01766dcac14e1fc793db4e89a1e2b957
#
_entry.id   01766dcac14e1fc793db4e89a1e2b957
#
_cell.length_a   1.000
_cell.length_b   1.000
_cell.length_c   1.000
_cell.angle_alpha   90.00
_cell.angle_beta   90.00
_cell.angle_gamma   90.00
#
_symmetry.space_group_name_H-M   'P 1'
#
loop_
_entity.id
_entity.type
_entity.pdbx_description
1 polymer ?
#
loop_
_entity_poly.entity_id
_entity_poly.type
_entity_poly.pdbx_seq_one_letter_code
_entity_poly.pdbx_strand_id
1 'polypeptide(L)'
;IIDSAKILYKKVSDCKHTKGKRAGKNRIMRCINLRAMIGACVFYACKLQGEPRSPKEIADIYDLEIKNVNKGCRRFLEFIDLESLNTEFSSSKSSDFIERFASRLNLDDQYIKIAKDISTNIHKLDIATTHEPPSVAAGCILLVAVMYHLDISKKQISDVFKISDVTISKTYRRIHPYHNIVMNNTITEMVLQKRNTIPKKKLEINEDNLVIKIKDKLAKKAKLAKEKAKNSKKKKKSKKYLSDSESSEDSDIEV
;
A
#
# COMPACT_ATOMS: atom_id res chain seq x y z
N ILE A 1 11.27 -22.62 2.71
CA ILE A 1 10.37 -21.61 3.31
C ILE A 1 9.97 -22.03 4.72
N ILE A 2 9.43 -23.24 4.91
CA ILE A 2 8.93 -23.71 6.23
C ILE A 2 10.05 -23.68 7.28
N ASP A 3 11.23 -24.23 6.99
CA ASP A 3 12.32 -24.28 7.96
C ASP A 3 12.89 -22.89 8.26
N SER A 4 12.98 -22.03 7.24
CA SER A 4 13.33 -20.62 7.46
C SER A 4 12.30 -19.91 8.35
N ALA A 5 11.01 -20.15 8.16
CA ALA A 5 9.95 -19.59 9.01
C ALA A 5 10.03 -20.09 10.45
N LYS A 6 10.35 -21.39 10.67
CA LYS A 6 10.56 -21.98 12.02
C LYS A 6 11.76 -21.30 12.71
N ILE A 7 12.87 -21.11 12.00
CA ILE A 7 14.06 -20.44 12.52
C ILE A 7 13.73 -18.99 12.93
N LEU A 8 13.02 -18.26 12.06
CA LEU A 8 12.58 -16.91 12.37
C LEU A 8 11.65 -16.88 13.60
N TYR A 9 10.70 -17.82 13.67
CA TYR A 9 9.78 -17.90 14.80
C TYR A 9 10.53 -18.21 16.12
N LYS A 10 11.51 -19.12 16.09
CA LYS A 10 12.36 -19.40 17.26
C LYS A 10 13.08 -18.14 17.74
N LYS A 11 13.73 -17.40 16.83
CA LYS A 11 14.36 -16.11 17.17
C LYS A 11 13.38 -15.11 17.81
N VAL A 12 12.15 -15.02 17.28
CA VAL A 12 11.09 -14.16 17.88
C VAL A 12 10.68 -14.63 19.26
N SER A 13 10.54 -15.97 19.47
CA SER A 13 10.12 -16.52 20.77
C SER A 13 11.15 -16.34 21.87
N ASP A 14 12.44 -16.32 21.50
CA ASP A 14 13.56 -16.12 22.42
C ASP A 14 13.76 -14.63 22.78
N CYS A 15 13.06 -13.70 22.11
CA CYS A 15 13.15 -12.27 22.39
C CYS A 15 12.56 -11.93 23.74
N LYS A 16 13.32 -11.14 24.52
CA LYS A 16 12.91 -10.66 25.85
C LYS A 16 12.44 -9.22 25.81
N HIS A 17 11.65 -8.84 26.79
CA HIS A 17 11.29 -7.44 26.99
C HIS A 17 12.53 -6.63 27.40
N THR A 18 12.81 -5.54 26.68
CA THR A 18 13.97 -4.68 26.96
C THR A 18 13.68 -3.58 27.98
N LYS A 19 12.38 -3.20 28.16
CA LYS A 19 11.97 -2.07 28.98
C LYS A 19 10.76 -2.40 29.84
N GLY A 20 10.59 -1.65 30.95
CA GLY A 20 9.43 -1.69 31.84
C GLY A 20 9.45 -2.85 32.84
N LYS A 21 8.32 -3.05 33.57
CA LYS A 21 8.18 -4.06 34.64
C LYS A 21 8.39 -5.53 34.20
N ARG A 22 8.47 -5.77 32.88
CA ARG A 22 8.69 -7.11 32.30
C ARG A 22 10.07 -7.26 31.67
N ALA A 23 11.00 -6.33 31.86
CA ALA A 23 12.35 -6.43 31.36
C ALA A 23 12.99 -7.79 31.73
N GLY A 24 13.67 -8.42 30.78
CA GLY A 24 14.29 -9.74 30.93
C GLY A 24 13.35 -10.95 30.82
N LYS A 25 12.01 -10.77 30.84
CA LYS A 25 11.05 -11.87 30.64
C LYS A 25 10.74 -12.09 29.18
N ASN A 26 10.47 -13.34 28.79
CA ASN A 26 10.11 -13.71 27.41
C ASN A 26 8.81 -13.01 26.98
N ARG A 27 8.75 -12.63 25.72
CA ARG A 27 7.57 -12.01 25.12
C ARG A 27 6.55 -13.11 24.75
N ILE A 28 5.49 -13.21 25.54
CA ILE A 28 4.42 -14.18 25.29
C ILE A 28 3.37 -13.57 24.36
N MET A 29 3.11 -14.22 23.25
CA MET A 29 2.02 -13.89 22.33
C MET A 29 0.93 -14.95 22.41
N ARG A 30 -0.35 -14.54 22.28
CA ARG A 30 -1.50 -15.45 22.39
C ARG A 30 -2.53 -15.14 21.32
N CYS A 31 -3.36 -16.13 21.01
CA CYS A 31 -4.50 -16.01 20.11
C CYS A 31 -4.12 -15.37 18.75
N ILE A 32 -4.89 -14.38 18.31
CA ILE A 32 -4.72 -13.72 17.02
C ILE A 32 -3.34 -13.08 16.84
N ASN A 33 -2.70 -12.59 17.94
CA ASN A 33 -1.36 -12.02 17.83
C ASN A 33 -0.29 -13.08 17.59
N LEU A 34 -0.48 -14.31 18.08
CA LEU A 34 0.40 -15.45 17.81
C LEU A 34 0.26 -15.87 16.34
N ARG A 35 -0.98 -16.05 15.85
CA ARG A 35 -1.24 -16.40 14.44
C ARG A 35 -0.66 -15.33 13.51
N ALA A 36 -0.85 -14.05 13.82
CA ALA A 36 -0.30 -12.95 13.06
C ALA A 36 1.23 -12.93 13.05
N MET A 37 1.89 -13.32 14.14
CA MET A 37 3.34 -13.44 14.20
C MET A 37 3.86 -14.63 13.38
N ILE A 38 3.18 -15.77 13.44
CA ILE A 38 3.51 -16.94 12.60
C ILE A 38 3.39 -16.55 11.13
N GLY A 39 2.28 -15.89 10.74
CA GLY A 39 2.10 -15.36 9.40
C GLY A 39 3.20 -14.38 8.97
N ALA A 40 3.67 -13.51 9.89
CA ALA A 40 4.79 -12.63 9.62
C ALA A 40 6.11 -13.39 9.41
N CYS A 41 6.39 -14.41 10.20
CA CYS A 41 7.58 -15.26 10.01
C CYS A 41 7.57 -15.95 8.63
N VAL A 42 6.41 -16.45 8.20
CA VAL A 42 6.27 -17.04 6.85
C VAL A 42 6.42 -15.96 5.76
N PHE A 43 5.83 -14.79 5.95
CA PHE A 43 5.97 -13.67 5.02
C PHE A 43 7.44 -13.29 4.78
N TYR A 44 8.22 -13.16 5.87
CA TYR A 44 9.65 -12.85 5.76
C TYR A 44 10.48 -14.04 5.27
N ALA A 45 10.12 -15.28 5.63
CA ALA A 45 10.76 -16.47 5.07
C ALA A 45 10.59 -16.58 3.55
N CYS A 46 9.41 -16.26 3.02
CA CYS A 46 9.17 -16.18 1.58
C CYS A 46 10.07 -15.14 0.92
N LYS A 47 10.24 -13.97 1.54
CA LYS A 47 11.16 -12.94 1.03
C LYS A 47 12.62 -13.40 1.03
N LEU A 48 13.07 -14.09 2.07
CA LEU A 48 14.42 -14.63 2.16
C LEU A 48 14.73 -15.67 1.08
N GLN A 49 13.72 -16.42 0.67
CA GLN A 49 13.85 -17.45 -0.37
C GLN A 49 13.66 -16.90 -1.80
N GLY A 50 13.51 -15.58 -1.96
CA GLY A 50 13.31 -14.96 -3.28
C GLY A 50 11.91 -15.17 -3.86
N GLU A 51 10.97 -15.70 -3.08
CA GLU A 51 9.59 -15.93 -3.49
C GLU A 51 8.59 -15.10 -2.68
N PRO A 52 8.60 -13.78 -2.79
CA PRO A 52 7.78 -12.93 -1.95
C PRO A 52 6.29 -13.20 -2.14
N ARG A 53 5.55 -13.13 -1.04
CA ARG A 53 4.08 -13.18 -1.00
C ARG A 53 3.54 -11.83 -0.59
N SER A 54 2.32 -11.51 -1.02
CA SER A 54 1.63 -10.30 -0.55
C SER A 54 1.07 -10.52 0.86
N PRO A 55 0.89 -9.46 1.66
CA PRO A 55 0.23 -9.59 2.96
C PRO A 55 -1.17 -10.20 2.87
N LYS A 56 -1.85 -10.01 1.73
CA LYS A 56 -3.18 -10.57 1.46
C LYS A 56 -3.13 -12.08 1.29
N GLU A 57 -2.16 -12.60 0.51
CA GLU A 57 -1.97 -14.05 0.37
C GLU A 57 -1.72 -14.72 1.73
N ILE A 58 -0.90 -14.08 2.59
CA ILE A 58 -0.66 -14.58 3.95
C ILE A 58 -1.93 -14.52 4.81
N ALA A 59 -2.71 -13.45 4.67
CA ALA A 59 -3.98 -13.30 5.39
C ALA A 59 -4.96 -14.42 5.03
N ASP A 60 -5.09 -14.73 3.74
CA ASP A 60 -5.94 -15.81 3.25
C ASP A 60 -5.49 -17.20 3.76
N ILE A 61 -4.16 -17.48 3.74
CA ILE A 61 -3.61 -18.77 4.19
C ILE A 61 -3.87 -19.00 5.69
N TYR A 62 -3.76 -17.95 6.50
CA TYR A 62 -3.89 -18.04 7.96
C TYR A 62 -5.27 -17.67 8.49
N ASP A 63 -6.24 -17.43 7.61
CA ASP A 63 -7.59 -16.94 7.96
C ASP A 63 -7.50 -15.76 8.93
N LEU A 64 -6.81 -14.70 8.48
CA LEU A 64 -6.57 -13.47 9.23
C LEU A 64 -7.01 -12.26 8.42
N GLU A 65 -7.39 -11.20 9.09
CA GLU A 65 -7.53 -9.92 8.43
C GLU A 65 -6.14 -9.34 8.06
N ILE A 66 -6.06 -8.66 6.90
CA ILE A 66 -4.82 -8.03 6.42
C ILE A 66 -4.20 -7.11 7.49
N LYS A 67 -5.05 -6.39 8.25
CA LYS A 67 -4.58 -5.53 9.35
C LYS A 67 -3.80 -6.28 10.42
N ASN A 68 -4.20 -7.54 10.70
CA ASN A 68 -3.52 -8.38 11.69
C ASN A 68 -2.18 -8.87 11.17
N VAL A 69 -2.10 -9.26 9.88
CA VAL A 69 -0.83 -9.62 9.23
C VAL A 69 0.12 -8.43 9.25
N ASN A 70 -0.32 -7.24 8.84
CA ASN A 70 0.50 -6.03 8.87
C ASN A 70 0.97 -5.67 10.28
N LYS A 71 0.14 -5.90 11.31
CA LYS A 71 0.52 -5.74 12.72
C LYS A 71 1.56 -6.77 13.13
N GLY A 72 1.43 -8.02 12.69
CA GLY A 72 2.41 -9.08 12.88
C GLY A 72 3.75 -8.72 12.27
N CYS A 73 3.77 -8.27 11.00
CA CYS A 73 4.98 -7.84 10.30
C CYS A 73 5.69 -6.68 11.01
N ARG A 74 4.96 -5.65 11.47
CA ARG A 74 5.56 -4.55 12.25
C ARG A 74 6.20 -5.05 13.54
N ARG A 75 5.48 -5.90 14.30
CA ARG A 75 6.02 -6.48 15.53
C ARG A 75 7.23 -7.37 15.30
N PHE A 76 7.24 -8.11 14.20
CA PHE A 76 8.39 -8.91 13.81
C PHE A 76 9.64 -8.03 13.65
N LEU A 77 9.54 -6.90 12.96
CA LEU A 77 10.63 -5.94 12.80
C LEU A 77 11.05 -5.24 14.12
N GLU A 78 10.11 -5.11 15.08
CA GLU A 78 10.42 -4.60 16.43
C GLU A 78 11.17 -5.63 17.30
N PHE A 79 11.02 -6.92 17.00
CA PHE A 79 11.61 -8.01 17.78
C PHE A 79 12.93 -8.50 17.23
N ILE A 80 13.09 -8.43 15.92
CA ILE A 80 14.28 -8.89 15.24
C ILE A 80 15.02 -7.68 14.70
N ASP A 81 16.25 -7.53 15.15
CA ASP A 81 17.20 -6.61 14.54
C ASP A 81 17.59 -7.17 13.18
N LEU A 82 17.29 -6.40 12.12
CA LEU A 82 17.56 -6.80 10.73
C LEU A 82 19.09 -6.92 10.47
N GLU A 83 19.90 -6.11 11.15
CA GLU A 83 21.35 -6.18 11.06
C GLU A 83 21.88 -7.52 11.57
N SER A 84 21.22 -8.07 12.62
CA SER A 84 21.58 -9.39 13.18
C SER A 84 21.28 -10.56 12.24
N LEU A 85 20.46 -10.36 11.20
CA LEU A 85 20.15 -11.37 10.20
C LEU A 85 21.13 -11.35 9.02
N ASN A 86 22.03 -10.37 8.92
CA ASN A 86 22.89 -10.13 7.75
C ASN A 86 22.11 -10.15 6.42
N THR A 87 20.85 -9.73 6.46
CA THR A 87 19.95 -9.89 5.33
C THR A 87 19.17 -8.61 5.11
N GLU A 88 19.37 -8.00 3.99
CA GLU A 88 18.53 -6.92 3.50
C GLU A 88 17.25 -7.54 2.93
N PHE A 89 16.11 -7.29 3.55
CA PHE A 89 14.82 -7.60 2.95
C PHE A 89 14.57 -6.63 1.79
N SER A 90 14.95 -7.02 0.59
CA SER A 90 14.62 -6.24 -0.59
C SER A 90 13.10 -6.02 -0.70
N SER A 91 12.70 -4.87 -1.20
CA SER A 91 11.30 -4.61 -1.48
C SER A 91 10.81 -5.58 -2.57
N SER A 92 9.63 -6.16 -2.39
CA SER A 92 9.03 -7.03 -3.40
C SER A 92 8.81 -6.25 -4.70
N LYS A 93 9.22 -6.80 -5.82
CA LYS A 93 9.00 -6.22 -7.15
C LYS A 93 7.71 -6.76 -7.77
N SER A 94 7.13 -6.02 -8.68
CA SER A 94 5.93 -6.48 -9.41
C SER A 94 6.23 -7.71 -10.30
N SER A 95 7.44 -7.84 -10.82
CA SER A 95 7.90 -9.04 -11.55
C SER A 95 7.74 -10.34 -10.75
N ASP A 96 7.94 -10.29 -9.44
CA ASP A 96 7.91 -11.47 -8.56
C ASP A 96 6.50 -12.10 -8.46
N PHE A 97 5.47 -11.32 -8.78
CA PHE A 97 4.08 -11.76 -8.75
C PHE A 97 3.58 -12.21 -10.13
N ILE A 98 4.18 -11.72 -11.23
CA ILE A 98 3.69 -11.97 -12.58
C ILE A 98 3.69 -13.46 -12.90
N GLU A 99 4.81 -14.15 -12.74
CA GLU A 99 4.94 -15.56 -13.12
C GLU A 99 3.91 -16.45 -12.40
N ARG A 100 3.82 -16.31 -11.09
CA ARG A 100 2.93 -17.11 -10.26
C ARG A 100 1.45 -16.90 -10.57
N PHE A 101 1.05 -15.67 -10.84
CA PHE A 101 -0.34 -15.36 -11.14
C PHE A 101 -0.68 -15.54 -12.63
N ALA A 102 0.25 -15.29 -13.53
CA ALA A 102 0.07 -15.52 -14.94
C ALA A 102 -0.12 -17.01 -15.28
N SER A 103 0.62 -17.90 -14.59
CA SER A 103 0.43 -19.35 -14.72
C SER A 103 -0.99 -19.79 -14.33
N ARG A 104 -1.62 -19.12 -13.34
CA ARG A 104 -3.02 -19.39 -12.96
C ARG A 104 -4.05 -18.88 -13.98
N LEU A 105 -3.64 -17.96 -14.85
CA LEU A 105 -4.44 -17.44 -15.95
C LEU A 105 -4.20 -18.21 -17.25
N ASN A 106 -3.41 -19.29 -17.21
CA ASN A 106 -2.98 -20.07 -18.38
C ASN A 106 -2.35 -19.20 -19.48
N LEU A 107 -1.56 -18.20 -19.04
CA LEU A 107 -0.85 -17.32 -19.96
C LEU A 107 0.42 -18.02 -20.47
N ASP A 108 0.66 -18.00 -21.79
CA ASP A 108 1.85 -18.60 -22.39
C ASP A 108 3.13 -17.90 -21.92
N ASP A 109 4.23 -18.66 -21.83
CA ASP A 109 5.52 -18.19 -21.34
C ASP A 109 6.06 -16.96 -22.06
N GLN A 110 5.78 -16.84 -23.38
CA GLN A 110 6.15 -15.66 -24.16
C GLN A 110 5.50 -14.38 -23.63
N TYR A 111 4.22 -14.43 -23.26
CA TYR A 111 3.50 -13.27 -22.71
C TYR A 111 3.87 -13.01 -21.25
N ILE A 112 4.20 -14.05 -20.49
CA ILE A 112 4.75 -13.93 -19.15
C ILE A 112 6.07 -13.15 -19.18
N LYS A 113 6.95 -13.49 -20.13
CA LYS A 113 8.23 -12.77 -20.33
C LYS A 113 8.00 -11.30 -20.67
N ILE A 114 7.11 -11.02 -21.63
CA ILE A 114 6.75 -9.65 -22.01
C ILE A 114 6.20 -8.87 -20.81
N ALA A 115 5.31 -9.47 -20.01
CA ALA A 115 4.76 -8.82 -18.82
C ALA A 115 5.85 -8.51 -17.78
N LYS A 116 6.83 -9.40 -17.60
CA LYS A 116 8.00 -9.19 -16.73
C LYS A 116 8.87 -8.03 -17.22
N ASP A 117 9.14 -7.98 -18.54
CA ASP A 117 9.92 -6.90 -19.14
C ASP A 117 9.21 -5.54 -18.96
N ILE A 118 7.91 -5.48 -19.23
CA ILE A 118 7.08 -4.30 -18.97
C ILE A 118 7.18 -3.88 -17.50
N SER A 119 7.02 -4.83 -16.59
CA SER A 119 7.11 -4.57 -15.15
C SER A 119 8.47 -3.97 -14.74
N THR A 120 9.55 -4.52 -15.30
CA THR A 120 10.91 -4.04 -15.08
C THR A 120 11.11 -2.62 -15.62
N ASN A 121 10.59 -2.35 -16.83
CA ASN A 121 10.66 -1.03 -17.44
C ASN A 121 9.82 0.02 -16.68
N ILE A 122 8.64 -0.36 -16.18
CA ILE A 122 7.82 0.49 -15.32
C ILE A 122 8.60 0.88 -14.06
N HIS A 123 9.31 -0.07 -13.46
CA HIS A 123 10.12 0.20 -12.27
C HIS A 123 11.31 1.12 -12.59
N LYS A 124 12.03 0.86 -13.69
CA LYS A 124 13.15 1.72 -14.14
C LYS A 124 12.72 3.17 -14.42
N LEU A 125 11.53 3.34 -14.97
CA LEU A 125 10.97 4.65 -15.35
C LEU A 125 10.23 5.36 -14.22
N ASP A 126 10.11 4.75 -13.04
CA ASP A 126 9.33 5.25 -11.89
C ASP A 126 7.85 5.49 -12.23
N ILE A 127 7.30 4.71 -13.16
CA ILE A 127 5.88 4.74 -13.50
C ILE A 127 5.12 3.90 -12.46
N ALA A 128 3.98 4.40 -11.97
CA ALA A 128 3.12 3.71 -11.00
C ALA A 128 3.78 3.35 -9.65
N THR A 129 4.77 4.13 -9.19
CA THR A 129 5.46 3.97 -7.90
C THR A 129 4.54 4.04 -6.68
N THR A 130 3.38 4.69 -6.81
CA THR A 130 2.36 4.79 -5.74
C THR A 130 1.46 3.57 -5.64
N HIS A 131 1.58 2.62 -6.57
CA HIS A 131 0.78 1.39 -6.59
C HIS A 131 1.53 0.23 -5.94
N GLU A 132 0.80 -0.66 -5.27
CA GLU A 132 1.38 -1.87 -4.70
C GLU A 132 1.88 -2.82 -5.80
N PRO A 133 2.99 -3.57 -5.56
CA PRO A 133 3.59 -4.46 -6.55
C PRO A 133 2.61 -5.47 -7.18
N PRO A 134 1.70 -6.13 -6.43
CA PRO A 134 0.70 -7.02 -7.04
C PRO A 134 -0.28 -6.28 -7.97
N SER A 135 -0.61 -5.02 -7.66
CA SER A 135 -1.49 -4.21 -8.52
C SER A 135 -0.80 -3.80 -9.82
N VAL A 136 0.51 -3.51 -9.76
CA VAL A 136 1.32 -3.23 -10.95
C VAL A 136 1.42 -4.49 -11.81
N ALA A 137 1.67 -5.66 -11.22
CA ALA A 137 1.69 -6.95 -11.90
C ALA A 137 0.38 -7.23 -12.66
N ALA A 138 -0.76 -7.05 -11.97
CA ALA A 138 -2.09 -7.19 -12.59
C ALA A 138 -2.30 -6.21 -13.76
N GLY A 139 -1.84 -4.97 -13.61
CA GLY A 139 -1.87 -3.95 -14.66
C GLY A 139 -1.02 -4.31 -15.88
N CYS A 140 0.17 -4.90 -15.66
CA CYS A 140 1.04 -5.39 -16.74
C CYS A 140 0.39 -6.53 -17.53
N ILE A 141 -0.20 -7.51 -16.82
CA ILE A 141 -0.90 -8.63 -17.46
C ILE A 141 -2.12 -8.11 -18.26
N LEU A 142 -2.89 -7.19 -17.72
CA LEU A 142 -4.00 -6.58 -18.46
C LEU A 142 -3.52 -5.82 -19.70
N LEU A 143 -2.37 -5.12 -19.61
CA LEU A 143 -1.79 -4.44 -20.76
C LEU A 143 -1.40 -5.44 -21.86
N VAL A 144 -0.73 -6.53 -21.50
CA VAL A 144 -0.39 -7.60 -22.44
C VAL A 144 -1.64 -8.21 -23.06
N ALA A 145 -2.65 -8.54 -22.25
CA ALA A 145 -3.90 -9.10 -22.74
C ALA A 145 -4.59 -8.20 -23.76
N VAL A 146 -4.65 -6.90 -23.52
CA VAL A 146 -5.25 -5.92 -24.46
C VAL A 146 -4.41 -5.76 -25.71
N MET A 147 -3.09 -5.63 -25.59
CA MET A 147 -2.20 -5.38 -26.74
C MET A 147 -2.06 -6.58 -27.70
N TYR A 148 -2.16 -7.80 -27.15
CA TYR A 148 -2.06 -9.03 -27.95
C TYR A 148 -3.41 -9.70 -28.17
N HIS A 149 -4.52 -9.03 -27.85
CA HIS A 149 -5.90 -9.52 -28.02
C HIS A 149 -6.13 -10.92 -27.40
N LEU A 150 -5.59 -11.14 -26.20
CA LEU A 150 -5.75 -12.41 -25.50
C LEU A 150 -7.13 -12.47 -24.85
N ASP A 151 -7.71 -13.67 -24.80
CA ASP A 151 -9.01 -13.91 -24.15
C ASP A 151 -8.87 -13.98 -22.61
N ILE A 152 -8.33 -12.91 -22.04
CA ILE A 152 -8.17 -12.73 -20.59
C ILE A 152 -8.90 -11.48 -20.17
N SER A 153 -10.00 -11.67 -19.47
CA SER A 153 -10.81 -10.58 -18.96
C SER A 153 -10.21 -9.95 -17.69
N LYS A 154 -10.51 -8.68 -17.48
CA LYS A 154 -10.14 -8.00 -16.24
C LYS A 154 -10.70 -8.69 -15.00
N LYS A 155 -11.89 -9.31 -15.09
CA LYS A 155 -12.52 -10.05 -14.01
C LYS A 155 -11.70 -11.29 -13.62
N GLN A 156 -11.25 -12.08 -14.60
CA GLN A 156 -10.36 -13.22 -14.34
C GLN A 156 -9.06 -12.78 -13.64
N ILE A 157 -8.45 -11.66 -14.07
CA ILE A 157 -7.28 -11.10 -13.39
C ILE A 157 -7.63 -10.70 -11.95
N SER A 158 -8.78 -10.05 -11.74
CA SER A 158 -9.27 -9.65 -10.41
C SER A 158 -9.43 -10.85 -9.47
N ASP A 159 -10.02 -11.92 -9.96
CA ASP A 159 -10.28 -13.14 -9.19
C ASP A 159 -8.97 -13.85 -8.80
N VAL A 160 -8.01 -13.94 -9.72
CA VAL A 160 -6.71 -14.58 -9.48
C VAL A 160 -5.82 -13.77 -8.54
N PHE A 161 -5.73 -12.45 -8.74
CA PHE A 161 -4.93 -11.57 -7.88
C PHE A 161 -5.64 -11.17 -6.59
N LYS A 162 -6.94 -11.43 -6.50
CA LYS A 162 -7.83 -10.97 -5.43
C LYS A 162 -7.76 -9.44 -5.21
N ILE A 163 -7.62 -8.70 -6.30
CA ILE A 163 -7.54 -7.24 -6.34
C ILE A 163 -8.77 -6.72 -7.05
N SER A 164 -9.37 -5.63 -6.56
CA SER A 164 -10.57 -5.08 -7.17
C SER A 164 -10.34 -4.59 -8.61
N ASP A 165 -11.34 -4.78 -9.47
CA ASP A 165 -11.37 -4.30 -10.86
C ASP A 165 -11.03 -2.81 -10.98
N VAL A 166 -11.47 -2.02 -10.00
CA VAL A 166 -11.20 -0.57 -9.95
C VAL A 166 -9.71 -0.31 -9.78
N THR A 167 -9.03 -1.07 -8.90
CA THR A 167 -7.58 -0.95 -8.67
C THR A 167 -6.80 -1.34 -9.92
N ILE A 168 -7.17 -2.46 -10.55
CA ILE A 168 -6.55 -2.93 -11.80
C ILE A 168 -6.73 -1.87 -12.91
N SER A 169 -7.94 -1.33 -13.06
CA SER A 169 -8.23 -0.28 -14.04
C SER A 169 -7.45 1.01 -13.79
N LYS A 170 -7.26 1.41 -12.51
CA LYS A 170 -6.44 2.58 -12.17
C LYS A 170 -4.98 2.36 -12.56
N THR A 171 -4.44 1.20 -12.23
CA THR A 171 -3.05 0.85 -12.58
C THR A 171 -2.87 0.78 -14.09
N TYR A 172 -3.77 0.10 -14.81
CA TYR A 172 -3.76 0.04 -16.27
C TYR A 172 -3.77 1.43 -16.90
N ARG A 173 -4.70 2.32 -16.48
CA ARG A 173 -4.77 3.70 -16.99
C ARG A 173 -3.50 4.50 -16.71
N ARG A 174 -2.77 4.18 -15.65
CA ARG A 174 -1.49 4.83 -15.34
C ARG A 174 -0.37 4.36 -16.26
N ILE A 175 -0.38 3.08 -16.66
CA ILE A 175 0.66 2.45 -17.48
C ILE A 175 0.39 2.66 -18.97
N HIS A 176 -0.86 2.53 -19.40
CA HIS A 176 -1.27 2.52 -20.81
C HIS A 176 -0.74 3.69 -21.65
N PRO A 177 -0.70 4.96 -21.18
CA PRO A 177 -0.14 6.06 -21.97
C PRO A 177 1.32 5.85 -22.38
N TYR A 178 2.05 5.01 -21.65
CA TYR A 178 3.47 4.72 -21.87
C TYR A 178 3.72 3.37 -22.53
N HIS A 179 2.67 2.69 -23.06
CA HIS A 179 2.78 1.33 -23.57
C HIS A 179 3.89 1.17 -24.61
N ASN A 180 4.03 2.09 -25.57
CA ASN A 180 5.07 2.05 -26.60
C ASN A 180 6.50 2.10 -26.02
N ILE A 181 6.67 2.76 -24.86
CA ILE A 181 7.97 2.88 -24.21
C ILE A 181 8.23 1.63 -23.37
N VAL A 182 7.28 1.23 -22.54
CA VAL A 182 7.49 0.14 -21.57
C VAL A 182 7.52 -1.24 -22.23
N MET A 183 6.93 -1.41 -23.43
CA MET A 183 6.97 -2.64 -24.20
C MET A 183 8.26 -2.81 -25.01
N ASN A 184 9.08 -1.76 -25.13
CA ASN A 184 10.32 -1.79 -25.91
C ASN A 184 11.52 -1.43 -25.01
N ASN A 185 12.36 -2.41 -24.74
CA ASN A 185 13.54 -2.25 -23.88
C ASN A 185 14.51 -1.19 -24.41
N THR A 186 14.73 -1.15 -25.73
CA THR A 186 15.64 -0.18 -26.37
C THR A 186 15.13 1.26 -26.20
N ILE A 187 13.83 1.47 -26.41
CA ILE A 187 13.23 2.80 -26.21
C ILE A 187 13.28 3.21 -24.74
N THR A 188 13.03 2.28 -23.83
CA THR A 188 13.14 2.51 -22.38
C THR A 188 14.54 2.97 -22.01
N GLU A 189 15.57 2.30 -22.50
CA GLU A 189 16.97 2.67 -22.23
C GLU A 189 17.34 4.03 -22.83
N MET A 190 16.89 4.34 -24.03
CA MET A 190 17.08 5.67 -24.63
C MET A 190 16.45 6.78 -23.80
N VAL A 191 15.24 6.55 -23.28
CA VAL A 191 14.54 7.51 -22.42
C VAL A 191 15.30 7.72 -21.10
N LEU A 192 15.82 6.65 -20.50
CA LEU A 192 16.62 6.73 -19.28
C LEU A 192 17.92 7.47 -19.51
N GLN A 193 18.63 7.20 -20.60
CA GLN A 193 19.85 7.93 -20.95
C GLN A 193 19.57 9.44 -21.11
N LYS A 194 18.54 9.80 -21.86
CA LYS A 194 18.12 11.21 -22.00
C LYS A 194 17.76 11.86 -20.66
N ARG A 195 17.06 11.13 -19.77
CA ARG A 195 16.72 11.61 -18.42
C ARG A 195 17.97 11.90 -17.60
N ASN A 196 19.00 11.06 -17.70
CA ASN A 196 20.24 11.21 -16.97
C ASN A 196 21.16 12.32 -17.53
N THR A 197 21.04 12.62 -18.84
CA THR A 197 21.80 13.71 -19.51
C THR A 197 21.17 15.09 -19.30
N ILE A 198 19.90 15.15 -18.93
CA ILE A 198 19.28 16.44 -18.56
C ILE A 198 19.88 16.86 -17.22
N PRO A 199 20.65 17.98 -17.15
CA PRO A 199 21.17 18.46 -15.89
C PRO A 199 19.96 18.65 -14.97
N LYS A 200 20.00 18.02 -13.81
CA LYS A 200 19.03 18.31 -12.73
C LYS A 200 19.20 19.79 -12.45
N LYS A 201 18.38 20.64 -13.10
CA LYS A 201 18.27 22.03 -12.74
C LYS A 201 18.04 21.98 -11.23
N LYS A 202 19.02 22.40 -10.43
CA LYS A 202 18.80 22.65 -9.02
C LYS A 202 17.58 23.56 -9.00
N LEU A 203 16.42 23.01 -8.71
CA LEU A 203 15.35 23.78 -8.14
C LEU A 203 15.98 24.28 -6.84
N GLU A 204 16.55 25.46 -6.86
CA GLU A 204 16.70 26.25 -5.66
C GLU A 204 15.27 26.48 -5.20
N ILE A 205 14.77 25.49 -4.48
CA ILE A 205 13.59 25.66 -3.66
C ILE A 205 14.09 26.60 -2.59
N ASN A 206 13.81 27.87 -2.80
CA ASN A 206 14.02 28.90 -1.82
C ASN A 206 13.16 28.47 -0.63
N GLU A 207 13.76 27.78 0.34
CA GLU A 207 13.06 27.18 1.49
C GLU A 207 12.23 28.22 2.19
N ASP A 208 12.68 29.47 2.20
CA ASP A 208 11.95 30.62 2.74
C ASP A 208 10.62 30.86 2.00
N ASN A 209 10.58 30.78 0.69
CA ASN A 209 9.35 30.93 -0.09
C ASN A 209 8.38 29.74 0.08
N LEU A 210 8.89 28.53 0.34
CA LEU A 210 8.07 27.36 0.62
C LEU A 210 7.44 27.47 2.01
N VAL A 211 8.24 27.89 3.01
CA VAL A 211 7.79 28.08 4.40
C VAL A 211 6.73 29.20 4.46
N ILE A 212 6.90 30.30 3.73
CA ILE A 212 5.91 31.38 3.64
C ILE A 212 4.61 30.85 3.02
N LYS A 213 4.67 30.14 1.88
CA LYS A 213 3.47 29.57 1.24
C LYS A 213 2.75 28.54 2.12
N ILE A 214 3.47 27.77 2.92
CA ILE A 214 2.87 26.81 3.87
C ILE A 214 2.21 27.55 5.02
N LYS A 215 2.87 28.58 5.59
CA LYS A 215 2.30 29.44 6.65
C LYS A 215 1.02 30.14 6.18
N ASP A 216 1.00 30.67 4.97
CA ASP A 216 -0.18 31.32 4.38
C ASP A 216 -1.35 30.34 4.16
N LYS A 217 -1.07 29.12 3.68
CA LYS A 217 -2.09 28.06 3.55
C LYS A 217 -2.65 27.62 4.90
N LEU A 218 -1.81 27.52 5.93
CA LEU A 218 -2.22 27.17 7.29
C LEU A 218 -3.05 28.30 7.91
N ALA A 219 -2.65 29.56 7.72
CA ALA A 219 -3.39 30.73 8.20
C ALA A 219 -4.77 30.86 7.52
N LYS A 220 -4.86 30.60 6.21
CA LYS A 220 -6.14 30.57 5.48
C LYS A 220 -7.06 29.43 5.98
N LYS A 221 -6.50 28.23 6.20
CA LYS A 221 -7.26 27.11 6.79
C LYS A 221 -7.77 27.41 8.21
N ALA A 222 -6.96 28.06 9.03
CA ALA A 222 -7.34 28.44 10.40
C ALA A 222 -8.43 29.53 10.41
N LYS A 223 -8.39 30.50 9.50
CA LYS A 223 -9.45 31.50 9.33
C LYS A 223 -10.77 30.86 8.92
N LEU A 224 -10.74 29.95 7.93
CA LEU A 224 -11.94 29.23 7.46
C LEU A 224 -12.57 28.33 8.56
N ALA A 225 -11.73 27.71 9.37
CA ALA A 225 -12.19 26.88 10.50
C ALA A 225 -12.88 27.76 11.59
N LYS A 226 -12.31 28.94 11.91
CA LYS A 226 -12.90 29.89 12.85
C LYS A 226 -14.23 30.46 12.34
N GLU A 227 -14.37 30.69 11.06
CA GLU A 227 -15.60 31.18 10.41
C GLU A 227 -16.72 30.13 10.43
N LYS A 228 -16.36 28.87 10.09
CA LYS A 228 -17.30 27.73 10.23
C LYS A 228 -17.76 27.51 11.67
N ALA A 229 -16.88 27.66 12.66
CA ALA A 229 -17.21 27.55 14.07
C ALA A 229 -18.12 28.70 14.55
N LYS A 230 -17.94 29.93 14.05
CA LYS A 230 -18.81 31.08 14.33
C LYS A 230 -20.21 30.89 13.72
N ASN A 231 -20.29 30.37 12.49
CA ASN A 231 -21.56 30.12 11.82
C ASN A 231 -22.34 28.94 12.46
N SER A 232 -21.66 27.92 12.95
CA SER A 232 -22.31 26.84 13.70
C SER A 232 -22.85 27.29 15.06
N LYS A 233 -22.17 28.23 15.74
CA LYS A 233 -22.66 28.85 17.00
C LYS A 233 -23.85 29.77 16.75
N LYS A 234 -23.89 30.53 15.63
CA LYS A 234 -25.05 31.34 15.26
C LYS A 234 -26.28 30.47 14.94
N LYS A 235 -26.11 29.36 14.20
CA LYS A 235 -27.21 28.41 13.92
C LYS A 235 -27.76 27.71 15.19
N LYS A 236 -26.89 27.45 16.19
CA LYS A 236 -27.35 26.90 17.48
C LYS A 236 -28.11 27.92 18.33
N LYS A 237 -27.73 29.21 18.28
CA LYS A 237 -28.45 30.27 18.98
C LYS A 237 -29.82 30.53 18.33
N SER A 238 -29.95 30.58 17.01
CA SER A 238 -31.23 30.79 16.32
C SER A 238 -32.19 29.61 16.53
N LYS A 239 -31.70 28.36 16.63
CA LYS A 239 -32.56 27.21 17.00
C LYS A 239 -33.06 27.27 18.45
N LYS A 240 -32.28 27.83 19.38
CA LYS A 240 -32.72 27.97 20.79
C LYS A 240 -33.78 29.03 20.96
N TYR A 241 -33.74 30.13 20.21
CA TYR A 241 -34.80 31.16 20.25
C TYR A 241 -36.11 30.71 19.61
N LEU A 242 -36.09 29.73 18.68
CA LEU A 242 -37.32 29.16 18.09
C LEU A 242 -37.96 28.11 18.99
N SER A 243 -37.20 27.39 19.82
CA SER A 243 -37.74 26.43 20.78
C SER A 243 -38.31 27.10 22.05
N ASP A 244 -37.81 28.28 22.41
CA ASP A 244 -38.30 29.03 23.59
C ASP A 244 -39.58 29.87 23.27
N SER A 245 -39.93 30.04 21.97
CA SER A 245 -41.18 30.73 21.54
C SER A 245 -42.39 29.78 21.34
N GLU A 246 -42.16 28.46 21.25
CA GLU A 246 -43.25 27.47 21.13
C GLU A 246 -43.73 26.93 22.49
N SER A 247 -43.10 27.30 23.61
CA SER A 247 -43.49 26.85 24.95
C SER A 247 -44.33 27.86 25.77
N SER A 248 -44.78 28.97 25.19
CA SER A 248 -45.55 30.02 25.88
C SER A 248 -46.99 30.23 25.39
N GLU A 249 -47.53 29.34 24.58
CA GLU A 249 -48.96 29.39 24.17
C GLU A 249 -49.64 28.05 24.47
N ASP A 250 -49.83 27.71 25.74
CA ASP A 250 -50.86 26.76 26.17
C ASP A 250 -51.02 26.82 27.69
N SER A 251 -51.62 27.90 28.14
CA SER A 251 -52.34 27.95 29.44
C SER A 251 -53.27 29.17 29.39
N ASP A 252 -54.50 28.94 28.97
CA ASP A 252 -55.71 29.61 29.46
C ASP A 252 -56.88 29.30 28.51
N ILE A 253 -57.70 28.30 28.83
CA ILE A 253 -59.16 28.31 28.64
C ILE A 253 -59.72 27.21 29.58
N GLU A 254 -60.12 27.62 30.80
CA GLU A 254 -61.23 27.01 31.52
C GLU A 254 -62.54 27.69 31.04
N VAL A 255 -63.54 26.91 30.70
CA VAL A 255 -64.87 26.85 31.25
C VAL A 255 -65.65 25.71 30.60
#